data_9374635a587e219ed1626a71cdfdfc1c
#
_entry.id   9374635a587e219ed1626a71cdfdfc1c
#
_cell.length_a   1.000
_cell.length_b   1.000
_cell.length_c   1.000
_cell.angle_alpha   90.00
_cell.angle_beta   90.00
_cell.angle_gamma   90.00
#
_symmetry.space_group_name_H-M   'P 1'
#
loop_
_entity.id
_entity.type
_entity.pdbx_description
1 polymer ?
#
loop_
_entity_poly.entity_id
_entity_poly.type
_entity_poly.pdbx_seq_one_letter_code
_entity_poly.pdbx_strand_id
1 'polypeptide(L)'
;YILTKVFEEKKSYLEGLRAAQELGFAESDPSLDVEAFDPKFKLTIAIAHTFGVFVEPQEIINIGIQKISALDLKYAQENKLTIKLVARAYKVNGKVIGFVAPQYIPADHMLASVRNEYNAVLVEGAFAEKQVFIGKGAGSYPTGSAVLSDISALTFD
;
A
#
# COMPACT_ATOMS: atom_id res chain seq x y z
N TYR A 1 -4.33 -5.34 5.36
CA TYR A 1 -4.98 -6.34 6.22
C TYR A 1 -4.95 -5.92 7.69
N ILE A 2 -3.79 -5.75 8.31
CA ILE A 2 -3.65 -5.38 9.75
C ILE A 2 -4.47 -4.14 10.09
N LEU A 3 -4.35 -3.06 9.31
CA LEU A 3 -5.11 -1.83 9.55
C LEU A 3 -6.64 -2.03 9.43
N THR A 4 -7.10 -2.91 8.54
CA THR A 4 -8.52 -3.28 8.46
C THR A 4 -8.98 -3.93 9.75
N LYS A 5 -8.20 -4.88 10.28
CA LYS A 5 -8.50 -5.56 11.56
C LYS A 5 -8.53 -4.59 12.74
N VAL A 6 -7.56 -3.70 12.80
CA VAL A 6 -7.47 -2.71 13.89
C VAL A 6 -8.61 -1.68 13.80
N PHE A 7 -8.87 -1.13 12.61
CA PHE A 7 -9.80 -0.03 12.45
C PHE A 7 -11.28 -0.47 12.42
N GLU A 8 -11.58 -1.53 11.67
CA GLU A 8 -12.97 -1.99 11.47
C GLU A 8 -13.41 -3.04 12.48
N GLU A 9 -12.54 -3.97 12.86
CA GLU A 9 -12.85 -5.05 13.80
C GLU A 9 -12.43 -4.72 15.23
N LYS A 10 -11.86 -3.52 15.49
CA LYS A 10 -11.42 -3.05 16.81
C LYS A 10 -10.44 -4.00 17.51
N LYS A 11 -9.65 -4.73 16.74
CA LYS A 11 -8.60 -5.60 17.26
C LYS A 11 -7.37 -4.78 17.61
N SER A 12 -6.56 -5.28 18.52
CA SER A 12 -5.24 -4.73 18.77
C SER A 12 -4.33 -4.93 17.56
N TYR A 13 -3.27 -4.13 17.46
CA TYR A 13 -2.25 -4.29 16.43
C TYR A 13 -1.67 -5.72 16.42
N LEU A 14 -1.36 -6.28 17.61
CA LEU A 14 -0.79 -7.63 17.73
C LEU A 14 -1.74 -8.73 17.27
N GLU A 15 -3.04 -8.60 17.55
CA GLU A 15 -4.05 -9.55 17.05
C GLU A 15 -4.17 -9.48 15.53
N GLY A 16 -4.16 -8.27 14.96
CA GLY A 16 -4.18 -8.06 13.52
C GLY A 16 -2.93 -8.64 12.84
N LEU A 17 -1.76 -8.46 13.44
CA LEU A 17 -0.51 -9.01 12.95
C LEU A 17 -0.49 -10.54 12.99
N ARG A 18 -0.89 -11.16 14.11
CA ARG A 18 -0.98 -12.63 14.24
C ARG A 18 -1.92 -13.22 13.18
N ALA A 19 -3.09 -12.62 13.02
CA ALA A 19 -4.03 -13.07 12.00
C ALA A 19 -3.46 -12.95 10.57
N ALA A 20 -2.66 -11.91 10.28
CA ALA A 20 -1.96 -11.78 9.00
C ALA A 20 -0.91 -12.87 8.80
N GLN A 21 -0.16 -13.22 9.83
CA GLN A 21 0.84 -14.28 9.80
C GLN A 21 0.21 -15.66 9.60
N GLU A 22 -0.88 -15.97 10.33
CA GLU A 22 -1.62 -17.23 10.19
C GLU A 22 -2.19 -17.45 8.78
N LEU A 23 -2.55 -16.37 8.08
CA LEU A 23 -3.05 -16.40 6.71
C LEU A 23 -1.93 -16.33 5.66
N GLY A 24 -0.67 -16.20 6.07
CA GLY A 24 0.45 -16.08 5.16
C GLY A 24 0.53 -14.72 4.43
N PHE A 25 -0.10 -13.68 4.96
CA PHE A 25 -0.01 -12.31 4.45
C PHE A 25 1.16 -11.52 5.05
N ALA A 26 1.70 -11.97 6.18
CA ALA A 26 2.93 -11.48 6.79
C ALA A 26 3.81 -12.66 7.17
N GLU A 27 5.11 -12.48 7.04
CA GLU A 27 6.10 -13.48 7.44
C GLU A 27 6.32 -13.51 8.97
N SER A 28 7.10 -14.48 9.45
CA SER A 28 7.47 -14.57 10.87
C SER A 28 8.26 -13.34 11.33
N ASP A 29 9.14 -12.80 10.47
CA ASP A 29 9.69 -11.45 10.62
C ASP A 29 8.88 -10.47 9.74
N PRO A 30 7.94 -9.72 10.30
CA PRO A 30 7.06 -8.86 9.54
C PRO A 30 7.67 -7.47 9.24
N SER A 31 8.96 -7.24 9.50
CA SER A 31 9.60 -5.92 9.40
C SER A 31 9.40 -5.27 8.04
N LEU A 32 9.53 -6.05 6.95
CA LEU A 32 9.35 -5.54 5.59
C LEU A 32 7.96 -4.94 5.37
N ASP A 33 6.94 -5.57 5.95
CA ASP A 33 5.55 -5.13 5.81
C ASP A 33 5.21 -3.98 6.76
N VAL A 34 5.48 -4.19 8.07
CA VAL A 34 4.99 -3.27 9.12
C VAL A 34 5.82 -1.98 9.22
N GLU A 35 7.08 -2.01 8.82
CA GLU A 35 7.95 -0.83 8.71
C GLU A 35 7.87 -0.14 7.33
N ALA A 36 7.03 -0.67 6.44
CA ALA A 36 6.76 -0.10 5.12
C ALA A 36 7.95 -0.16 4.14
N PHE A 37 8.83 -1.15 4.27
CA PHE A 37 9.91 -1.39 3.30
C PHE A 37 9.38 -2.00 2.00
N ASP A 38 8.50 -3.01 2.08
CA ASP A 38 7.91 -3.63 0.89
C ASP A 38 7.17 -2.61 0.01
N PRO A 39 6.22 -1.81 0.53
CA PRO A 39 5.59 -0.77 -0.29
C PRO A 39 6.58 0.31 -0.77
N LYS A 40 7.69 0.56 -0.07
CA LYS A 40 8.76 1.44 -0.56
C LYS A 40 9.44 0.87 -1.81
N PHE A 41 9.82 -0.41 -1.80
CA PHE A 41 10.42 -1.06 -2.96
C PHE A 41 9.45 -1.12 -4.15
N LYS A 42 8.17 -1.42 -3.90
CA LYS A 42 7.11 -1.37 -4.93
C LYS A 42 6.96 0.03 -5.52
N LEU A 43 7.10 1.06 -4.68
CA LEU A 43 7.03 2.46 -5.14
C LEU A 43 8.18 2.83 -6.06
N THR A 44 9.42 2.36 -5.81
CA THR A 44 10.55 2.61 -6.72
C THR A 44 10.30 2.04 -8.11
N ILE A 45 9.75 0.83 -8.18
CA ILE A 45 9.38 0.18 -9.44
C ILE A 45 8.27 0.99 -10.14
N ALA A 46 7.23 1.38 -9.40
CA ALA A 46 6.14 2.17 -9.93
C ALA A 46 6.61 3.54 -10.46
N ILE A 47 7.54 4.20 -9.78
CA ILE A 47 8.15 5.46 -10.22
C ILE A 47 8.87 5.26 -11.55
N ALA A 48 9.66 4.21 -11.69
CA ALA A 48 10.39 3.93 -12.93
C ALA A 48 9.44 3.75 -14.12
N HIS A 49 8.35 2.99 -13.93
CA HIS A 49 7.35 2.76 -14.98
C HIS A 49 6.49 4.00 -15.29
N THR A 50 6.11 4.77 -14.27
CA THR A 50 5.17 5.90 -14.45
C THR A 50 5.87 7.17 -14.92
N PHE A 51 7.05 7.46 -14.37
CA PHE A 51 7.75 8.73 -14.62
C PHE A 51 8.99 8.57 -15.49
N GLY A 52 9.41 7.34 -15.83
CA GLY A 52 10.59 7.06 -16.63
C GLY A 52 11.90 7.45 -15.92
N VAL A 53 11.92 7.50 -14.60
CA VAL A 53 13.11 7.86 -13.80
C VAL A 53 13.38 6.78 -12.76
N PHE A 54 14.66 6.52 -12.52
CA PHE A 54 15.06 5.64 -11.44
C PHE A 54 15.32 6.48 -10.17
N VAL A 55 14.77 6.04 -9.07
CA VAL A 55 14.97 6.62 -7.73
C VAL A 55 15.50 5.51 -6.82
N GLU A 56 16.57 5.78 -6.11
CA GLU A 56 17.12 4.81 -5.16
C GLU A 56 16.17 4.64 -3.97
N PRO A 57 15.96 3.39 -3.46
CA PRO A 57 15.07 3.16 -2.32
C PRO A 57 15.43 3.99 -1.08
N GLN A 58 16.71 4.32 -0.90
CA GLN A 58 17.20 5.13 0.23
C GLN A 58 16.71 6.59 0.18
N GLU A 59 16.36 7.09 -0.98
CA GLU A 59 15.80 8.43 -1.18
C GLU A 59 14.31 8.52 -0.85
N ILE A 60 13.64 7.36 -0.70
CA ILE A 60 12.23 7.28 -0.33
C ILE A 60 12.10 7.11 1.17
N ILE A 61 11.47 8.07 1.83
CA ILE A 61 11.14 7.99 3.24
C ILE A 61 10.00 6.98 3.44
N ASN A 62 10.16 6.07 4.42
CA ASN A 62 9.10 5.16 4.82
C ASN A 62 8.81 5.29 6.33
N ILE A 63 7.53 5.32 6.66
CA ILE A 63 7.00 5.31 8.01
C ILE A 63 6.05 4.13 8.13
N GLY A 64 6.35 3.21 9.05
CA GLY A 64 5.56 2.01 9.29
C GLY A 64 4.27 2.26 10.07
N ILE A 65 3.52 1.18 10.27
CA ILE A 65 2.20 1.21 10.94
C ILE A 65 2.26 0.95 12.44
N GLN A 66 3.41 0.57 12.99
CA GLN A 66 3.54 0.14 14.39
C GLN A 66 3.25 1.27 15.40
N LYS A 67 3.41 2.52 14.99
CA LYS A 67 3.24 3.71 15.84
C LYS A 67 1.84 4.31 15.78
N ILE A 68 0.92 3.71 15.04
CA ILE A 68 -0.48 4.16 15.02
C ILE A 68 -1.08 3.92 16.40
N SER A 69 -1.53 4.99 17.03
CA SER A 69 -2.03 5.00 18.40
C SER A 69 -3.56 4.91 18.46
N ALA A 70 -4.10 4.63 19.64
CA ALA A 70 -5.54 4.71 19.89
C ALA A 70 -6.11 6.13 19.65
N LEU A 71 -5.28 7.16 19.82
CA LEU A 71 -5.66 8.55 19.56
C LEU A 71 -5.86 8.79 18.06
N ASP A 72 -4.96 8.25 17.22
CA ASP A 72 -5.08 8.33 15.76
C ASP A 72 -6.36 7.64 15.27
N LEU A 73 -6.68 6.46 15.82
CA LEU A 73 -7.89 5.71 15.49
C LEU A 73 -9.15 6.48 15.88
N LYS A 74 -9.16 7.05 17.09
CA LYS A 74 -10.28 7.87 17.59
C LYS A 74 -10.47 9.11 16.71
N TYR A 75 -9.40 9.84 16.43
CA TYR A 75 -9.46 11.01 15.55
C TYR A 75 -10.02 10.67 14.16
N ALA A 76 -9.56 9.57 13.57
CA ALA A 76 -10.05 9.14 12.27
C ALA A 76 -11.56 8.83 12.32
N GLN A 77 -12.05 8.13 13.34
CA GLN A 77 -13.46 7.81 13.50
C GLN A 77 -14.33 9.05 13.66
N GLU A 78 -13.92 9.99 14.52
CA GLU A 78 -14.65 11.24 14.79
C GLU A 78 -14.74 12.15 13.55
N ASN A 79 -13.74 12.07 12.65
CA ASN A 79 -13.67 12.90 11.45
C ASN A 79 -14.09 12.18 10.15
N LYS A 80 -14.71 11.01 10.22
CA LYS A 80 -15.10 10.18 9.05
C LYS A 80 -13.92 9.89 8.11
N LEU A 81 -12.78 9.57 8.70
CA LEU A 81 -11.56 9.18 8.00
C LEU A 81 -11.29 7.69 8.23
N THR A 82 -10.51 7.09 7.37
CA THR A 82 -9.85 5.79 7.59
C THR A 82 -8.34 5.96 7.53
N ILE A 83 -7.59 5.03 8.11
CA ILE A 83 -6.13 5.04 8.03
C ILE A 83 -5.69 3.96 7.05
N LYS A 84 -4.91 4.35 6.05
CA LYS A 84 -4.29 3.45 5.07
C LYS A 84 -2.79 3.68 5.02
N LEU A 85 -2.00 2.62 4.83
CA LEU A 85 -0.60 2.75 4.47
C LEU A 85 -0.53 3.07 2.98
N VAL A 86 -0.05 4.28 2.65
CA VAL A 86 -0.06 4.79 1.28
C VAL A 86 1.38 5.06 0.83
N ALA A 87 1.77 4.43 -0.28
CA ALA A 87 2.94 4.79 -1.05
C ALA A 87 2.52 5.85 -2.10
N ARG A 88 3.17 7.00 -2.09
CA ARG A 88 2.82 8.11 -2.98
C ARG A 88 4.05 8.63 -3.70
N ALA A 89 3.90 8.89 -5.00
CA ALA A 89 4.89 9.60 -5.80
C ALA A 89 4.21 10.67 -6.66
N TYR A 90 4.88 11.78 -6.86
CA TYR A 90 4.41 12.88 -7.69
C TYR A 90 5.57 13.74 -8.16
N LYS A 91 5.35 14.52 -9.21
CA LYS A 91 6.36 15.38 -9.82
C LYS A 91 6.21 16.82 -9.33
N VAL A 92 7.29 17.40 -8.80
CA VAL A 92 7.37 18.80 -8.35
C VAL A 92 8.59 19.44 -8.96
N ASN A 93 8.40 20.52 -9.71
CA ASN A 93 9.47 21.27 -10.35
C ASN A 93 10.44 20.38 -11.17
N GLY A 94 9.88 19.41 -11.89
CA GLY A 94 10.66 18.47 -12.71
C GLY A 94 11.30 17.30 -11.96
N LYS A 95 11.29 17.28 -10.64
CA LYS A 95 11.80 16.19 -9.80
C LYS A 95 10.67 15.29 -9.31
N VAL A 96 10.91 14.00 -9.24
CA VAL A 96 9.98 13.04 -8.63
C VAL A 96 10.27 12.94 -7.14
N ILE A 97 9.22 13.03 -6.34
CA ILE A 97 9.24 12.87 -4.88
C ILE A 97 8.42 11.66 -4.54
N GLY A 98 8.93 10.77 -3.68
CA GLY A 98 8.23 9.58 -3.20
C GLY A 98 8.33 9.43 -1.69
N PHE A 99 7.27 8.91 -1.08
CA PHE A 99 7.26 8.53 0.33
C PHE A 99 6.20 7.46 0.62
N VAL A 100 6.37 6.75 1.71
CA VAL A 100 5.41 5.76 2.23
C VAL A 100 5.10 6.09 3.67
N ALA A 101 3.82 6.26 3.98
CA ALA A 101 3.38 6.54 5.35
C ALA A 101 1.91 6.15 5.56
N PRO A 102 1.50 5.89 6.81
CA PRO A 102 0.10 5.89 7.20
C PRO A 102 -0.51 7.27 6.90
N GLN A 103 -1.68 7.29 6.27
CA GLN A 103 -2.38 8.52 5.92
C GLN A 103 -3.85 8.42 6.35
N TYR A 104 -4.39 9.55 6.79
CA TYR A 104 -5.84 9.71 6.95
C TYR A 104 -6.47 9.90 5.57
N ILE A 105 -7.39 9.02 5.23
CA ILE A 105 -8.11 9.02 3.96
C ILE A 105 -9.58 9.30 4.22
N PRO A 106 -10.21 10.30 3.57
CA PRO A 106 -11.64 10.54 3.66
C PRO A 106 -12.45 9.30 3.31
N ALA A 107 -13.57 9.06 3.99
CA ALA A 107 -14.37 7.84 3.81
C ALA A 107 -14.98 7.72 2.39
N ASP A 108 -15.15 8.84 1.69
CA ASP A 108 -15.62 8.92 0.31
C ASP A 108 -14.50 8.83 -0.75
N HIS A 109 -13.24 8.77 -0.33
CA HIS A 109 -12.11 8.64 -1.25
C HIS A 109 -12.05 7.22 -1.83
N MET A 110 -11.67 7.09 -3.10
CA MET A 110 -11.60 5.82 -3.83
C MET A 110 -10.77 4.73 -3.11
N LEU A 111 -9.69 5.11 -2.42
CA LEU A 111 -8.85 4.17 -1.67
C LEU A 111 -9.44 3.75 -0.32
N ALA A 112 -10.48 4.41 0.19
CA ALA A 112 -11.04 4.11 1.49
C ALA A 112 -11.70 2.71 1.54
N SER A 113 -12.27 2.27 0.42
CA SER A 113 -12.95 0.98 0.30
C SER A 113 -12.03 -0.23 0.17
N VAL A 114 -10.73 -0.02 -0.01
CA VAL A 114 -9.74 -1.10 -0.15
C VAL A 114 -9.49 -1.76 1.20
N ARG A 115 -9.78 -3.05 1.35
CA ARG A 115 -9.75 -3.78 2.62
C ARG A 115 -9.05 -5.12 2.51
N ASN A 116 -8.67 -5.66 3.66
CA ASN A 116 -8.08 -6.98 3.82
C ASN A 116 -6.83 -7.18 2.95
N GLU A 117 -6.78 -8.25 2.16
CA GLU A 117 -5.68 -8.58 1.25
C GLU A 117 -5.71 -7.80 -0.07
N TYR A 118 -6.71 -6.94 -0.27
CA TYR A 118 -6.78 -6.13 -1.47
C TYR A 118 -5.85 -4.93 -1.39
N ASN A 119 -5.17 -4.68 -2.50
CA ASN A 119 -4.35 -3.51 -2.74
C ASN A 119 -4.96 -2.67 -3.85
N ALA A 120 -4.63 -1.39 -3.89
CA ALA A 120 -5.03 -0.52 -4.98
C ALA A 120 -3.87 0.37 -5.42
N VAL A 121 -3.87 0.68 -6.71
CA VAL A 121 -3.03 1.72 -7.31
C VAL A 121 -3.94 2.77 -7.89
N LEU A 122 -3.79 4.02 -7.43
CA LEU A 122 -4.46 5.18 -8.00
C LEU A 122 -3.43 5.94 -8.85
N VAL A 123 -3.76 6.11 -10.12
CA VAL A 123 -2.95 6.87 -11.08
C VAL A 123 -3.75 8.10 -11.50
N GLU A 124 -3.11 9.25 -11.47
CA GLU A 124 -3.71 10.50 -11.96
C GLU A 124 -2.89 10.99 -13.16
N GLY A 125 -3.54 11.09 -14.29
CA GLY A 125 -2.95 11.50 -15.56
C GLY A 125 -3.66 12.69 -16.17
N ALA A 126 -2.97 13.41 -17.08
CA ALA A 126 -3.50 14.63 -17.69
C ALA A 126 -4.77 14.42 -18.54
N PHE A 127 -4.95 13.23 -19.11
CA PHE A 127 -6.06 12.95 -20.05
C PHE A 127 -7.10 11.99 -19.48
N ALA A 128 -6.68 10.99 -18.70
CA ALA A 128 -7.55 9.97 -18.13
C ALA A 128 -7.99 10.29 -16.70
N GLU A 129 -7.59 11.44 -16.19
CA GLU A 129 -7.85 11.88 -14.82
C GLU A 129 -7.43 10.81 -13.80
N LYS A 130 -8.32 10.41 -12.89
CA LYS A 130 -8.05 9.43 -11.84
C LYS A 130 -8.54 8.05 -12.25
N GLN A 131 -7.61 7.10 -12.27
CA GLN A 131 -7.89 5.69 -12.48
C GLN A 131 -7.48 4.90 -11.26
N VAL A 132 -8.29 3.93 -10.85
CA VAL A 132 -8.01 3.05 -9.72
C VAL A 132 -8.02 1.60 -10.17
N PHE A 133 -6.94 0.91 -9.91
CA PHE A 133 -6.78 -0.52 -10.14
C PHE A 133 -6.80 -1.23 -8.79
N ILE A 134 -7.68 -2.20 -8.62
CA ILE A 134 -7.84 -2.94 -7.36
C ILE A 134 -7.64 -4.42 -7.64
N GLY A 135 -6.82 -5.09 -6.82
CA GLY A 135 -6.56 -6.51 -6.93
C GLY A 135 -6.04 -7.10 -5.62
N LYS A 136 -5.99 -8.43 -5.57
CA LYS A 136 -5.36 -9.13 -4.45
C LYS A 136 -3.85 -8.95 -4.51
N GLY A 137 -3.27 -8.35 -3.48
CA GLY A 137 -1.84 -8.08 -3.38
C GLY A 137 -1.04 -9.18 -2.66
N ALA A 138 -1.71 -10.14 -2.06
CA ALA A 138 -1.09 -11.24 -1.33
C ALA A 138 -1.83 -12.56 -1.56
N GLY A 139 -1.12 -13.68 -1.34
CA GLY A 139 -1.62 -15.04 -1.51
C GLY A 139 -0.94 -15.79 -2.65
N SER A 140 -0.75 -17.10 -2.48
CA SER A 140 0.02 -17.94 -3.42
C SER A 140 -0.55 -17.95 -4.84
N TYR A 141 -1.87 -18.07 -4.99
CA TYR A 141 -2.51 -18.05 -6.31
C TYR A 141 -2.45 -16.71 -7.03
N PRO A 142 -2.80 -15.55 -6.39
CA PRO A 142 -2.64 -14.26 -7.03
C PRO A 142 -1.20 -13.96 -7.43
N THR A 143 -0.22 -14.28 -6.58
CA THR A 143 1.20 -14.09 -6.88
C THR A 143 1.65 -14.97 -8.03
N GLY A 144 1.31 -16.25 -8.02
CA GLY A 144 1.63 -17.17 -9.12
C GLY A 144 0.99 -16.76 -10.44
N SER A 145 -0.25 -16.26 -10.42
CA SER A 145 -0.94 -15.73 -11.60
C SER A 145 -0.25 -14.49 -12.17
N ALA A 146 0.21 -13.57 -11.32
CA ALA A 146 0.95 -12.39 -11.75
C ALA A 146 2.28 -12.75 -12.41
N VAL A 147 3.07 -13.67 -11.80
CA VAL A 147 4.33 -14.15 -12.38
C VAL A 147 4.11 -14.82 -13.73
N LEU A 148 3.06 -15.66 -13.85
CA LEU A 148 2.73 -16.32 -15.12
C LEU A 148 2.33 -15.31 -16.20
N SER A 149 1.59 -14.26 -15.82
CA SER A 149 1.23 -13.18 -16.74
C SER A 149 2.45 -12.44 -17.27
N ASP A 150 3.41 -12.11 -16.39
CA ASP A 150 4.64 -11.42 -16.78
C ASP A 150 5.51 -12.30 -17.69
N ILE A 151 5.65 -13.61 -17.38
CA ILE A 151 6.37 -14.54 -18.24
C ILE A 151 5.69 -14.63 -19.63
N SER A 152 4.36 -14.67 -19.65
CA SER A 152 3.61 -14.73 -20.93
C SER A 152 3.82 -13.47 -21.77
N ALA A 153 3.85 -12.30 -21.13
CA ALA A 153 4.13 -11.04 -21.84
C ALA A 153 5.53 -11.02 -22.48
N LEU A 154 6.54 -11.56 -21.80
CA LEU A 154 7.91 -11.66 -22.33
C LEU A 154 8.04 -12.62 -23.53
N THR A 155 7.09 -13.54 -23.72
CA THR A 155 7.17 -14.54 -24.81
C THR A 155 6.43 -14.11 -26.07
N PHE A 156 5.66 -13.04 -26.05
CA PHE A 156 4.85 -12.57 -27.17
C PHE A 156 5.29 -11.22 -27.76
N ASP A 157 6.38 -10.63 -27.24
CA ASP A 157 7.10 -9.52 -27.85
C ASP A 157 8.31 -10.02 -28.65
#